data_6c33754ef9f0665cff0bf3c82e5214f4
#
_entry.id   6c33754ef9f0665cff0bf3c82e5214f4
#
_cell.length_a   1.000
_cell.length_b   1.000
_cell.length_c   1.000
_cell.angle_alpha   90.00
_cell.angle_beta   90.00
_cell.angle_gamma   90.00
#
_symmetry.space_group_name_H-M   'P 1'
#
loop_
_entity.id
_entity.type
_entity.pdbx_description
1 polymer ?
#
loop_
_entity_poly.entity_id
_entity_poly.type
_entity_poly.pdbx_seq_one_letter_code
_entity_poly.pdbx_strand_id
1 'polypeptide(L)'
;MQDFVAEGGLPYRATPFWLSLADEEPKACARNAHGVPVDPILAQTLPSPAEALISPLELRDPLGEAGNTIFGRAVRQYRSRILVRATGQCFLFCRHCYRRALLPSELHFLDEAAIAALSEYLAIHPEVREVLVSGGDPLTASDAQLAGLFEAIRSAPQPVLIRICTRAPIVLPARVTPELVDLLARARPLTMVLHINHPKELSAPFLDRAEALMKAGIPLHSQTVLLRGINDAPDILIELFSALSLRGIRPYYLFQGDLAAGTAHFRVPLSRGLAIYETLRKELSGLELPRYAVDAPGGGGKIYLPEGIVERKAKSWVLRASDGSLHEYPEEE
;
A
#
# COMPACT_ATOMS: atom_id res chain seq x y z
N MET A 1 9.28 14.57 19.88
CA MET A 1 8.73 13.63 18.88
C MET A 1 9.20 12.17 19.10
N GLN A 2 10.35 11.93 19.75
CA GLN A 2 10.80 10.57 20.10
C GLN A 2 9.97 9.93 21.25
N ASP A 3 9.32 10.74 22.07
CA ASP A 3 8.62 10.31 23.29
C ASP A 3 7.29 9.56 23.06
N PHE A 4 6.82 9.46 21.82
CA PHE A 4 5.56 8.78 21.49
C PHE A 4 5.73 7.42 20.78
N VAL A 5 6.95 7.00 20.53
CA VAL A 5 7.18 5.65 19.99
C VAL A 5 7.18 4.70 21.18
N ALA A 6 6.09 3.92 21.32
CA ALA A 6 6.05 2.83 22.29
C ALA A 6 7.24 1.89 22.08
N GLU A 7 7.78 1.30 23.14
CA GLU A 7 8.87 0.35 23.05
C GLU A 7 8.51 -0.77 22.05
N GLY A 8 9.28 -0.90 20.96
CA GLY A 8 8.95 -1.80 19.83
C GLY A 8 7.95 -1.25 18.80
N GLY A 9 7.53 0.02 18.91
CA GLY A 9 6.64 0.68 17.94
C GLY A 9 7.33 1.04 16.62
N LEU A 10 6.52 1.42 15.61
CA LEU A 10 7.04 1.87 14.33
C LEU A 10 7.84 3.18 14.52
N PRO A 11 9.13 3.26 14.11
CA PRO A 11 9.91 4.48 14.24
C PRO A 11 9.30 5.64 13.42
N TYR A 12 9.74 6.86 13.69
CA TYR A 12 9.36 8.03 12.90
C TYR A 12 10.32 8.24 11.73
N ARG A 13 9.78 8.41 10.53
CA ARG A 13 10.51 8.85 9.34
C ARG A 13 9.55 9.57 8.40
N ALA A 14 9.94 10.75 7.93
CA ALA A 14 9.25 11.52 6.90
C ALA A 14 10.26 12.35 6.09
N THR A 15 9.94 12.63 4.85
CA THR A 15 10.72 13.57 4.05
C THR A 15 10.31 15.01 4.35
N PRO A 16 11.22 16.01 4.24
CA PRO A 16 10.83 17.42 4.33
C PRO A 16 9.75 17.80 3.30
N PHE A 17 9.84 17.23 2.09
CA PHE A 17 8.84 17.45 1.04
C PHE A 17 7.44 17.00 1.47
N TRP A 18 7.32 15.78 2.03
CA TRP A 18 6.02 15.29 2.52
C TRP A 18 5.43 16.19 3.59
N LEU A 19 6.24 16.63 4.55
CA LEU A 19 5.81 17.53 5.62
C LEU A 19 5.38 18.90 5.09
N SER A 20 5.96 19.37 3.99
CA SER A 20 5.56 20.65 3.36
C SER A 20 4.18 20.61 2.68
N LEU A 21 3.55 19.43 2.54
CA LEU A 21 2.19 19.31 2.01
C LEU A 21 1.12 19.53 3.09
N ALA A 22 1.50 19.56 4.37
CA ALA A 22 0.59 19.83 5.47
C ALA A 22 0.26 21.32 5.56
N ASP A 23 -0.95 21.65 6.01
CA ASP A 23 -1.36 23.02 6.29
C ASP A 23 -0.81 23.56 7.61
N GLU A 24 -0.39 22.66 8.50
CA GLU A 24 0.07 22.97 9.84
C GLU A 24 1.51 22.49 10.10
N GLU A 25 2.20 23.21 10.96
CA GLU A 25 3.52 22.76 11.42
C GLU A 25 3.40 21.51 12.32
N PRO A 26 4.25 20.48 12.14
CA PRO A 26 4.16 19.22 12.89
C PRO A 26 4.14 19.37 14.42
N LYS A 27 4.79 20.43 14.97
CA LYS A 27 4.87 20.69 16.41
C LYS A 27 3.63 21.39 16.96
N ALA A 28 2.89 22.09 16.11
CA ALA A 28 1.74 22.93 16.50
C ALA A 28 0.41 22.39 15.98
N CYS A 29 0.41 21.24 15.29
CA CYS A 29 -0.81 20.70 14.66
C CYS A 29 -1.90 20.35 15.69
N ALA A 30 -3.14 20.65 15.33
CA ALA A 30 -4.32 20.22 16.07
C ALA A 30 -4.40 18.69 16.11
N ARG A 31 -4.88 18.14 17.22
CA ARG A 31 -5.05 16.70 17.42
C ARG A 31 -6.47 16.40 17.91
N ASN A 32 -7.00 15.27 17.47
CA ASN A 32 -8.30 14.77 17.95
C ASN A 32 -8.20 14.18 19.39
N ALA A 33 -9.32 13.70 19.93
CA ALA A 33 -9.39 13.12 21.28
C ALA A 33 -8.46 11.90 21.49
N HIS A 34 -8.03 11.23 20.42
CA HIS A 34 -7.10 10.10 20.46
C HIS A 34 -5.63 10.52 20.24
N GLY A 35 -5.33 11.81 20.20
CA GLY A 35 -3.99 12.34 19.97
C GLY A 35 -3.49 12.19 18.52
N VAL A 36 -4.36 11.84 17.59
CA VAL A 36 -4.03 11.76 16.15
C VAL A 36 -4.14 13.17 15.56
N PRO A 37 -3.17 13.63 14.72
CA PRO A 37 -3.27 14.90 14.03
C PRO A 37 -4.56 15.00 13.17
N VAL A 38 -5.14 16.20 13.10
CA VAL A 38 -6.33 16.46 12.27
C VAL A 38 -5.93 16.66 10.81
N ASP A 39 -4.76 17.27 10.53
CA ASP A 39 -4.25 17.40 9.16
C ASP A 39 -3.99 16.00 8.54
N PRO A 40 -4.56 15.68 7.37
CA PRO A 40 -4.49 14.34 6.77
C PRO A 40 -3.07 13.92 6.36
N ILE A 41 -2.16 14.87 6.09
CA ILE A 41 -0.75 14.58 5.79
C ILE A 41 -0.02 14.19 7.07
N LEU A 42 -0.19 14.97 8.14
CA LEU A 42 0.44 14.73 9.43
C LEU A 42 -0.12 13.49 10.12
N ALA A 43 -1.43 13.22 10.00
CA ALA A 43 -2.07 12.03 10.57
C ALA A 43 -1.44 10.72 10.05
N GLN A 44 -1.07 10.69 8.78
CA GLN A 44 -0.42 9.53 8.16
C GLN A 44 1.04 9.33 8.59
N THR A 45 1.63 10.27 9.30
CA THR A 45 3.09 10.36 9.50
C THR A 45 3.52 10.49 10.94
N LEU A 46 2.85 11.35 11.71
CA LEU A 46 3.24 11.62 13.10
C LEU A 46 2.76 10.51 14.03
N PRO A 47 3.64 10.01 14.91
CA PRO A 47 3.25 9.05 15.93
C PRO A 47 2.12 9.60 16.82
N SER A 48 1.27 8.69 17.28
CA SER A 48 0.16 8.99 18.19
C SER A 48 0.14 7.99 19.35
N PRO A 49 -0.27 8.41 20.56
CA PRO A 49 -0.52 7.49 21.68
C PRO A 49 -1.52 6.37 21.37
N ALA A 50 -2.43 6.61 20.42
CA ALA A 50 -3.41 5.61 19.97
C ALA A 50 -2.76 4.34 19.39
N GLU A 51 -1.52 4.41 18.89
CA GLU A 51 -0.78 3.26 18.36
C GLU A 51 -0.38 2.23 19.44
N ALA A 52 -0.35 2.65 20.71
CA ALA A 52 -0.09 1.75 21.83
C ALA A 52 -1.32 0.95 22.25
N LEU A 53 -2.51 1.35 21.80
CA LEU A 53 -3.78 0.68 22.09
C LEU A 53 -3.99 -0.43 21.06
N ILE A 54 -3.53 -1.63 21.39
CA ILE A 54 -3.65 -2.80 20.50
C ILE A 54 -4.94 -3.54 20.83
N SER A 55 -5.84 -3.66 19.87
CA SER A 55 -7.05 -4.49 19.98
C SER A 55 -6.68 -5.98 19.98
N PRO A 56 -7.39 -6.84 20.74
CA PRO A 56 -7.21 -8.29 20.69
C PRO A 56 -7.43 -8.92 19.30
N LEU A 57 -8.10 -8.19 18.41
CA LEU A 57 -8.37 -8.63 17.04
C LEU A 57 -7.24 -8.28 16.07
N GLU A 58 -6.30 -7.44 16.49
CA GLU A 58 -5.18 -7.02 15.66
C GLU A 58 -4.06 -8.06 15.66
N LEU A 59 -3.45 -8.22 14.49
CA LEU A 59 -2.43 -9.22 14.20
C LEU A 59 -1.10 -8.54 13.85
N ARG A 60 0.01 -9.15 14.22
CA ARG A 60 1.35 -8.73 13.78
C ARG A 60 1.57 -9.01 12.28
N ASP A 61 0.94 -10.07 11.77
CA ASP A 61 0.94 -10.47 10.35
C ASP A 61 -0.52 -10.59 9.88
N PRO A 62 -1.20 -9.48 9.59
CA PRO A 62 -2.62 -9.49 9.26
C PRO A 62 -2.93 -10.22 7.96
N LEU A 63 -1.98 -10.29 7.02
CA LEU A 63 -2.14 -10.93 5.72
C LEU A 63 -1.57 -12.35 5.66
N GLY A 64 -1.02 -12.89 6.77
CA GLY A 64 -0.45 -14.24 6.79
C GLY A 64 0.75 -14.41 5.84
N GLU A 65 1.55 -13.35 5.63
CA GLU A 65 2.70 -13.40 4.71
C GLU A 65 3.73 -14.45 5.14
N ALA A 66 3.91 -14.65 6.46
CA ALA A 66 4.86 -15.63 6.98
C ALA A 66 4.49 -17.06 6.55
N GLY A 67 3.20 -17.42 6.63
CA GLY A 67 2.70 -18.73 6.21
C GLY A 67 2.75 -18.98 4.71
N ASN A 68 2.79 -17.92 3.92
CA ASN A 68 2.83 -17.95 2.45
C ASN A 68 4.25 -17.68 1.88
N THR A 69 5.27 -17.59 2.73
CA THR A 69 6.66 -17.39 2.30
C THR A 69 7.19 -18.66 1.66
N ILE A 70 7.67 -18.55 0.42
CA ILE A 70 8.18 -19.68 -0.38
C ILE A 70 9.70 -19.82 -0.28
N PHE A 71 10.42 -18.70 -0.30
CA PHE A 71 11.86 -18.63 0.00
C PHE A 71 12.23 -17.22 0.43
N GLY A 72 13.17 -17.08 1.35
CA GLY A 72 13.70 -15.81 1.80
C GLY A 72 12.63 -14.72 2.03
N ARG A 73 12.51 -13.80 1.09
CA ARG A 73 11.57 -12.66 1.14
C ARG A 73 10.46 -12.73 0.09
N ALA A 74 10.29 -13.86 -0.57
CA ALA A 74 9.25 -14.06 -1.56
C ALA A 74 8.01 -14.74 -0.94
N VAL A 75 6.85 -14.19 -1.22
CA VAL A 75 5.55 -14.63 -0.70
C VAL A 75 4.67 -15.03 -1.88
N ARG A 76 4.00 -16.18 -1.81
CA ARG A 76 3.10 -16.66 -2.86
C ARG A 76 1.73 -17.00 -2.30
N GLN A 77 0.82 -16.03 -2.36
CA GLN A 77 -0.59 -16.18 -2.01
C GLN A 77 -1.43 -16.73 -3.17
N TYR A 78 -1.00 -16.49 -4.42
CA TYR A 78 -1.76 -16.82 -5.62
C TYR A 78 -0.92 -17.62 -6.61
N ARG A 79 -1.57 -18.47 -7.40
CA ARG A 79 -0.89 -19.35 -8.35
C ARG A 79 -0.04 -18.60 -9.38
N SER A 80 -0.56 -17.48 -9.91
CA SER A 80 0.04 -16.78 -11.07
C SER A 80 0.93 -15.59 -10.72
N ARG A 81 1.10 -15.28 -9.43
CA ARG A 81 1.88 -14.12 -8.99
C ARG A 81 2.58 -14.34 -7.66
N ILE A 82 3.72 -13.71 -7.51
CA ILE A 82 4.51 -13.67 -6.27
C ILE A 82 4.74 -12.23 -5.86
N LEU A 83 4.91 -12.02 -4.56
CA LEU A 83 5.32 -10.76 -3.98
C LEU A 83 6.74 -10.91 -3.46
N VAL A 84 7.61 -9.97 -3.81
CA VAL A 84 8.99 -9.91 -3.34
C VAL A 84 9.12 -8.70 -2.41
N ARG A 85 9.47 -8.95 -1.15
CA ARG A 85 9.80 -7.92 -0.17
C ARG A 85 11.23 -7.46 -0.40
N ALA A 86 11.41 -6.51 -1.31
CA ALA A 86 12.73 -6.10 -1.80
C ALA A 86 13.59 -5.44 -0.71
N THR A 87 12.99 -4.73 0.22
CA THR A 87 13.65 -3.99 1.30
C THR A 87 12.71 -3.76 2.47
N GLY A 88 13.22 -3.45 3.67
CA GLY A 88 12.46 -2.90 4.79
C GLY A 88 12.53 -1.37 4.88
N GLN A 89 13.31 -0.72 4.00
CA GLN A 89 13.48 0.72 4.00
C GLN A 89 12.29 1.43 3.36
N CYS A 90 11.93 2.62 3.90
CA CYS A 90 10.95 3.54 3.32
C CYS A 90 11.45 4.98 3.45
N PHE A 91 11.03 5.86 2.55
CA PHE A 91 11.22 7.31 2.72
C PHE A 91 10.29 7.90 3.76
N LEU A 92 9.13 7.29 3.95
CA LEU A 92 8.10 7.64 4.92
C LEU A 92 7.61 6.37 5.64
N PHE A 93 7.55 6.39 6.97
CA PHE A 93 6.88 5.34 7.72
C PHE A 93 5.41 5.71 7.93
N CYS A 94 4.54 5.17 7.07
CA CYS A 94 3.09 5.36 7.16
C CYS A 94 2.56 4.78 8.47
N ARG A 95 1.86 5.56 9.28
CA ARG A 95 1.35 5.11 10.59
C ARG A 95 0.29 4.01 10.47
N HIS A 96 -0.40 3.93 9.34
CA HIS A 96 -1.39 2.90 8.98
C HIS A 96 -0.77 1.68 8.27
N CYS A 97 0.55 1.53 8.23
CA CYS A 97 1.23 0.45 7.51
C CYS A 97 0.90 -0.92 8.11
N TYR A 98 0.32 -1.82 7.32
CA TYR A 98 0.00 -3.17 7.77
C TYR A 98 1.26 -4.05 7.99
N ARG A 99 2.36 -3.73 7.32
CA ARG A 99 3.65 -4.44 7.50
C ARG A 99 4.52 -3.87 8.62
N ARG A 100 4.01 -2.95 9.43
CA ARG A 100 4.79 -2.24 10.47
C ARG A 100 5.57 -3.18 11.42
N ALA A 101 5.05 -4.39 11.64
CA ALA A 101 5.69 -5.39 12.50
C ALA A 101 6.54 -6.43 11.73
N LEU A 102 6.47 -6.45 10.40
CA LEU A 102 7.11 -7.47 9.55
C LEU A 102 8.37 -6.99 8.83
N LEU A 103 8.59 -5.68 8.76
CA LEU A 103 9.70 -5.09 8.02
C LEU A 103 10.56 -4.24 8.94
N PRO A 104 11.56 -4.85 9.62
CA PRO A 104 12.56 -4.09 10.35
C PRO A 104 13.25 -3.10 9.40
N SER A 105 13.48 -1.87 9.87
CA SER A 105 14.14 -0.82 9.07
C SER A 105 15.57 -1.19 8.67
N GLU A 106 16.18 -2.14 9.36
CA GLU A 106 17.52 -2.68 9.07
C GLU A 106 17.54 -3.66 7.90
N LEU A 107 16.38 -4.06 7.39
CA LEU A 107 16.28 -4.97 6.25
C LEU A 107 16.69 -4.24 4.96
N HIS A 108 17.95 -4.41 4.56
CA HIS A 108 18.50 -3.81 3.33
C HIS A 108 17.85 -4.43 2.07
N PHE A 109 18.19 -3.88 0.91
CA PHE A 109 17.77 -4.43 -0.37
C PHE A 109 18.25 -5.89 -0.53
N LEU A 110 17.57 -6.65 -1.41
CA LEU A 110 17.92 -8.04 -1.73
C LEU A 110 19.40 -8.16 -2.09
N ASP A 111 20.05 -9.15 -1.54
CA ASP A 111 21.39 -9.54 -1.93
C ASP A 111 21.39 -10.41 -3.20
N GLU A 112 22.56 -10.67 -3.75
CA GLU A 112 22.73 -11.47 -4.97
C GLU A 112 22.15 -12.88 -4.83
N ALA A 113 22.26 -13.50 -3.66
CA ALA A 113 21.73 -14.83 -3.41
C ALA A 113 20.19 -14.85 -3.46
N ALA A 114 19.52 -13.83 -2.88
CA ALA A 114 18.07 -13.71 -2.95
C ALA A 114 17.58 -13.41 -4.36
N ILE A 115 18.32 -12.62 -5.15
CA ILE A 115 18.02 -12.33 -6.56
C ILE A 115 18.20 -13.59 -7.41
N ALA A 116 19.26 -14.37 -7.20
CA ALA A 116 19.48 -15.63 -7.88
C ALA A 116 18.37 -16.65 -7.57
N ALA A 117 17.99 -16.81 -6.30
CA ALA A 117 16.89 -17.68 -5.90
C ALA A 117 15.56 -17.28 -6.56
N LEU A 118 15.29 -15.97 -6.74
CA LEU A 118 14.12 -15.50 -7.48
C LEU A 118 14.17 -15.93 -8.96
N SER A 119 15.31 -15.77 -9.62
CA SER A 119 15.51 -16.18 -11.01
C SER A 119 15.31 -17.69 -11.19
N GLU A 120 15.92 -18.51 -10.33
CA GLU A 120 15.76 -19.96 -10.33
C GLU A 120 14.30 -20.38 -10.09
N TYR A 121 13.63 -19.73 -9.15
CA TYR A 121 12.21 -19.98 -8.89
C TYR A 121 11.35 -19.70 -10.11
N LEU A 122 11.55 -18.56 -10.77
CA LEU A 122 10.78 -18.18 -11.96
C LEU A 122 11.04 -19.15 -13.15
N ALA A 123 12.25 -19.69 -13.26
CA ALA A 123 12.60 -20.63 -14.33
C ALA A 123 11.83 -21.96 -14.24
N ILE A 124 11.51 -22.43 -13.03
CA ILE A 124 10.80 -23.69 -12.82
C ILE A 124 9.30 -23.51 -12.54
N HIS A 125 8.82 -22.27 -12.49
CA HIS A 125 7.40 -21.92 -12.23
C HIS A 125 6.82 -21.07 -13.37
N PRO A 126 6.60 -21.64 -14.57
CA PRO A 126 6.11 -20.89 -15.73
C PRO A 126 4.67 -20.35 -15.56
N GLU A 127 3.93 -20.85 -14.59
CA GLU A 127 2.60 -20.31 -14.22
C GLU A 127 2.69 -18.95 -13.53
N VAL A 128 3.85 -18.54 -13.00
CA VAL A 128 4.07 -17.21 -12.43
C VAL A 128 4.27 -16.21 -13.57
N ARG A 129 3.30 -15.33 -13.73
CA ARG A 129 3.26 -14.32 -14.79
C ARG A 129 3.36 -12.89 -14.26
N GLU A 130 3.44 -12.72 -12.93
CA GLU A 130 3.53 -11.41 -12.30
C GLU A 130 4.41 -11.46 -11.06
N VAL A 131 5.32 -10.49 -10.95
CA VAL A 131 6.14 -10.25 -9.76
C VAL A 131 5.81 -8.88 -9.20
N LEU A 132 5.26 -8.86 -7.97
CA LEU A 132 5.03 -7.65 -7.20
C LEU A 132 6.31 -7.30 -6.45
N VAL A 133 6.97 -6.22 -6.82
CA VAL A 133 8.13 -5.67 -6.12
C VAL A 133 7.64 -4.66 -5.09
N SER A 134 7.78 -5.01 -3.81
CA SER A 134 7.23 -4.27 -2.67
C SER A 134 8.20 -4.38 -1.47
N GLY A 135 7.68 -4.46 -0.26
CA GLY A 135 8.45 -4.58 0.98
C GLY A 135 8.19 -3.40 1.88
N GLY A 136 9.23 -2.63 2.19
CA GLY A 136 9.14 -1.23 2.54
C GLY A 136 8.76 -0.46 1.27
N ASP A 137 9.62 0.41 0.78
CA ASP A 137 9.43 1.02 -0.53
C ASP A 137 10.60 0.64 -1.44
N PRO A 138 10.38 -0.12 -2.53
CA PRO A 138 11.45 -0.62 -3.38
C PRO A 138 12.26 0.48 -4.05
N LEU A 139 11.69 1.69 -4.23
CA LEU A 139 12.41 2.81 -4.82
C LEU A 139 13.39 3.50 -3.85
N THR A 140 13.54 3.01 -2.61
CA THR A 140 14.66 3.37 -1.74
C THR A 140 15.98 2.75 -2.20
N ALA A 141 15.94 1.72 -3.03
CA ALA A 141 17.11 1.10 -3.63
C ALA A 141 17.77 2.02 -4.67
N SER A 142 19.05 1.79 -4.94
CA SER A 142 19.74 2.45 -6.05
C SER A 142 19.24 1.92 -7.40
N ASP A 143 19.42 2.71 -8.46
CA ASP A 143 19.03 2.30 -9.81
C ASP A 143 19.78 1.04 -10.26
N ALA A 144 21.06 0.86 -9.85
CA ALA A 144 21.84 -0.34 -10.12
C ALA A 144 21.24 -1.59 -9.44
N GLN A 145 20.78 -1.47 -8.19
CA GLN A 145 20.11 -2.57 -7.49
C GLN A 145 18.78 -2.95 -8.15
N LEU A 146 18.00 -1.94 -8.56
CA LEU A 146 16.74 -2.18 -9.29
C LEU A 146 17.01 -2.83 -10.66
N ALA A 147 18.05 -2.39 -11.38
CA ALA A 147 18.44 -2.99 -12.64
C ALA A 147 18.74 -4.48 -12.51
N GLY A 148 19.57 -4.88 -11.55
CA GLY A 148 19.89 -6.28 -11.30
C GLY A 148 18.65 -7.14 -10.96
N LEU A 149 17.73 -6.60 -10.16
CA LEU A 149 16.46 -7.28 -9.87
C LEU A 149 15.60 -7.44 -11.13
N PHE A 150 15.50 -6.39 -11.95
CA PHE A 150 14.70 -6.44 -13.18
C PHE A 150 15.30 -7.40 -14.21
N GLU A 151 16.62 -7.43 -14.35
CA GLU A 151 17.32 -8.39 -15.20
C GLU A 151 17.04 -9.84 -14.77
N ALA A 152 17.10 -10.12 -13.47
CA ALA A 152 16.77 -11.42 -12.93
C ALA A 152 15.31 -11.84 -13.21
N ILE A 153 14.35 -10.92 -13.12
CA ILE A 153 12.96 -11.21 -13.47
C ILE A 153 12.81 -11.41 -14.98
N ARG A 154 13.54 -10.64 -15.81
CA ARG A 154 13.48 -10.73 -17.28
C ARG A 154 14.18 -11.98 -17.83
N SER A 155 15.07 -12.62 -17.07
CA SER A 155 15.68 -13.90 -17.44
C SER A 155 14.70 -15.09 -17.36
N ALA A 156 13.52 -14.91 -16.79
CA ALA A 156 12.48 -15.94 -16.78
C ALA A 156 12.09 -16.37 -18.20
N PRO A 157 11.90 -17.69 -18.47
CA PRO A 157 11.55 -18.19 -19.79
C PRO A 157 10.15 -17.74 -20.28
N GLN A 158 9.25 -17.42 -19.37
CA GLN A 158 7.91 -16.91 -19.63
C GLN A 158 7.85 -15.37 -19.52
N PRO A 159 6.93 -14.70 -20.21
CA PRO A 159 6.68 -13.28 -19.99
C PRO A 159 6.17 -13.01 -18.56
N VAL A 160 6.83 -12.10 -17.85
CA VAL A 160 6.47 -11.71 -16.47
C VAL A 160 6.17 -10.21 -16.43
N LEU A 161 5.01 -9.82 -15.94
CA LEU A 161 4.70 -8.43 -15.59
C LEU A 161 5.40 -8.06 -14.29
N ILE A 162 6.16 -6.97 -14.30
CA ILE A 162 6.69 -6.36 -13.07
C ILE A 162 5.67 -5.35 -12.56
N ARG A 163 5.25 -5.49 -11.30
CA ARG A 163 4.44 -4.49 -10.61
C ARG A 163 5.24 -3.88 -9.48
N ILE A 164 5.55 -2.60 -9.57
CA ILE A 164 6.19 -1.85 -8.48
C ILE A 164 5.12 -1.23 -7.60
N CYS A 165 5.10 -1.60 -6.32
CA CYS A 165 4.21 -1.02 -5.31
C CYS A 165 5.02 -0.02 -4.49
N THR A 166 4.72 1.28 -4.61
CA THR A 166 5.55 2.35 -4.06
C THR A 166 4.74 3.58 -3.65
N ARG A 167 5.27 4.34 -2.72
CA ARG A 167 4.80 5.69 -2.37
C ARG A 167 5.88 6.75 -2.66
N ALA A 168 7.06 6.33 -3.11
CA ALA A 168 8.19 7.22 -3.32
C ALA A 168 7.89 8.43 -4.22
N PRO A 169 7.18 8.31 -5.37
CA PRO A 169 6.88 9.46 -6.21
C PRO A 169 6.08 10.56 -5.50
N ILE A 170 5.27 10.17 -4.52
CA ILE A 170 4.41 11.07 -3.74
C ILE A 170 5.20 11.73 -2.61
N VAL A 171 5.97 10.95 -1.87
CA VAL A 171 6.65 11.44 -0.65
C VAL A 171 8.03 12.04 -0.94
N LEU A 172 8.61 11.74 -2.10
CA LEU A 172 9.90 12.24 -2.57
C LEU A 172 9.93 12.28 -4.11
N PRO A 173 9.23 13.21 -4.77
CA PRO A 173 9.19 13.28 -6.25
C PRO A 173 10.57 13.34 -6.91
N ALA A 174 11.56 13.96 -6.24
CA ALA A 174 12.93 14.02 -6.72
C ALA A 174 13.61 12.66 -6.91
N ARG A 175 13.08 11.57 -6.30
CA ARG A 175 13.57 10.20 -6.53
C ARG A 175 13.28 9.72 -7.96
N VAL A 176 12.25 10.24 -8.60
CA VAL A 176 11.91 9.91 -9.98
C VAL A 176 12.73 10.78 -10.93
N THR A 177 13.97 10.38 -11.13
CA THR A 177 14.91 11.04 -12.04
C THR A 177 14.71 10.55 -13.48
N PRO A 178 15.21 11.28 -14.51
CA PRO A 178 15.19 10.79 -15.88
C PRO A 178 15.84 9.40 -16.04
N GLU A 179 16.94 9.15 -15.34
CA GLU A 179 17.67 7.86 -15.39
C GLU A 179 16.82 6.73 -14.83
N LEU A 180 16.09 6.97 -13.73
CA LEU A 180 15.14 5.99 -13.19
C LEU A 180 13.98 5.76 -14.17
N VAL A 181 13.42 6.79 -14.78
CA VAL A 181 12.35 6.66 -15.79
C VAL A 181 12.82 5.80 -16.96
N ASP A 182 14.02 6.02 -17.46
CA ASP A 182 14.64 5.23 -18.54
C ASP A 182 14.87 3.78 -18.13
N LEU A 183 15.34 3.54 -16.90
CA LEU A 183 15.51 2.19 -16.35
C LEU A 183 14.17 1.45 -16.30
N LEU A 184 13.13 2.07 -15.76
CA LEU A 184 11.78 1.48 -15.68
C LEU A 184 11.19 1.21 -17.07
N ALA A 185 11.42 2.12 -18.03
CA ALA A 185 10.96 1.94 -19.41
C ALA A 185 11.63 0.75 -20.09
N ARG A 186 12.92 0.52 -19.88
CA ARG A 186 13.63 -0.66 -20.39
C ARG A 186 13.17 -1.96 -19.73
N ALA A 187 12.71 -1.91 -18.48
CA ALA A 187 12.25 -3.07 -17.74
C ALA A 187 10.81 -3.51 -18.07
N ARG A 188 10.15 -2.92 -19.10
CA ARG A 188 8.78 -3.30 -19.49
C ARG A 188 8.70 -4.76 -20.00
N PRO A 189 7.53 -5.45 -19.83
CA PRO A 189 6.24 -4.95 -19.32
C PRO A 189 6.27 -4.69 -17.81
N LEU A 190 6.06 -3.44 -17.44
CA LEU A 190 6.11 -2.95 -16.07
C LEU A 190 4.95 -1.98 -15.83
N THR A 191 4.37 -2.04 -14.64
CA THR A 191 3.38 -1.09 -14.15
C THR A 191 3.71 -0.64 -12.73
N MET A 192 3.25 0.54 -12.35
CA MET A 192 3.39 1.04 -10.98
C MET A 192 2.03 1.16 -10.29
N VAL A 193 1.97 0.73 -9.04
CA VAL A 193 0.83 0.94 -8.16
C VAL A 193 1.26 1.90 -7.06
N LEU A 194 0.71 3.10 -7.10
CA LEU A 194 1.03 4.22 -6.23
C LEU A 194 0.12 4.20 -5.00
N HIS A 195 0.68 4.36 -3.81
CA HIS A 195 -0.12 4.46 -2.59
C HIS A 195 -0.47 5.92 -2.33
N ILE A 196 -1.76 6.27 -2.49
CA ILE A 196 -2.29 7.63 -2.38
C ILE A 196 -3.61 7.59 -1.61
N ASN A 197 -3.74 8.36 -0.53
CA ASN A 197 -4.91 8.31 0.35
C ASN A 197 -5.72 9.62 0.36
N HIS A 198 -5.16 10.77 -0.05
CA HIS A 198 -5.83 12.06 0.07
C HIS A 198 -5.50 13.00 -1.10
N PRO A 199 -6.43 13.87 -1.56
CA PRO A 199 -6.17 14.83 -2.63
C PRO A 199 -4.96 15.74 -2.42
N LYS A 200 -4.65 16.13 -1.18
CA LYS A 200 -3.43 16.92 -0.84
C LYS A 200 -2.12 16.26 -1.25
N GLU A 201 -2.11 14.96 -1.48
CA GLU A 201 -0.94 14.22 -1.96
C GLU A 201 -0.65 14.46 -3.45
N LEU A 202 -1.62 15.01 -4.19
CA LEU A 202 -1.51 15.29 -5.63
C LEU A 202 -0.79 16.61 -5.91
N SER A 203 0.40 16.77 -5.35
CA SER A 203 1.23 17.96 -5.53
C SER A 203 1.74 18.11 -6.96
N ALA A 204 1.99 19.35 -7.41
CA ALA A 204 2.52 19.60 -8.74
C ALA A 204 3.84 18.85 -9.02
N PRO A 205 4.84 18.82 -8.12
CA PRO A 205 6.06 18.03 -8.34
C PRO A 205 5.80 16.53 -8.53
N PHE A 206 4.83 15.95 -7.81
CA PHE A 206 4.44 14.54 -8.01
C PHE A 206 3.78 14.35 -9.39
N LEU A 207 2.85 15.22 -9.78
CA LEU A 207 2.12 15.11 -11.04
C LEU A 207 3.05 15.22 -12.25
N ASP A 208 4.05 16.10 -12.20
CA ASP A 208 5.08 16.21 -13.24
C ASP A 208 5.86 14.89 -13.41
N ARG A 209 6.19 14.21 -12.31
CA ARG A 209 6.89 12.91 -12.35
C ARG A 209 5.97 11.79 -12.83
N ALA A 210 4.71 11.80 -12.44
CA ALA A 210 3.71 10.86 -12.93
C ALA A 210 3.53 11.00 -14.46
N GLU A 211 3.46 12.22 -14.98
CA GLU A 211 3.40 12.48 -16.41
C GLU A 211 4.64 11.95 -17.16
N ALA A 212 5.85 12.18 -16.60
CA ALA A 212 7.09 11.65 -17.19
C ALA A 212 7.10 10.12 -17.26
N LEU A 213 6.65 9.42 -16.20
CA LEU A 213 6.51 7.97 -16.18
C LEU A 213 5.51 7.48 -17.25
N MET A 214 4.36 8.12 -17.36
CA MET A 214 3.34 7.75 -18.36
C MET A 214 3.82 8.01 -19.81
N LYS A 215 4.51 9.12 -20.04
CA LYS A 215 5.14 9.41 -21.35
C LYS A 215 6.19 8.36 -21.75
N ALA A 216 6.87 7.78 -20.76
CA ALA A 216 7.79 6.65 -20.97
C ALA A 216 7.08 5.30 -21.17
N GLY A 217 5.73 5.28 -21.21
CA GLY A 217 4.92 4.08 -21.43
C GLY A 217 4.78 3.19 -20.20
N ILE A 218 4.86 3.76 -18.99
CA ILE A 218 4.67 3.06 -17.72
C ILE A 218 3.24 3.33 -17.22
N PRO A 219 2.34 2.33 -17.22
CA PRO A 219 0.99 2.51 -16.68
C PRO A 219 1.04 2.79 -15.19
N LEU A 220 0.24 3.77 -14.75
CA LEU A 220 0.11 4.13 -13.34
C LEU A 220 -1.27 3.77 -12.80
N HIS A 221 -1.28 3.13 -11.66
CA HIS A 221 -2.48 2.81 -10.90
C HIS A 221 -2.35 3.37 -9.48
N SER A 222 -3.48 3.63 -8.80
CA SER A 222 -3.47 3.97 -7.38
C SER A 222 -4.08 2.88 -6.54
N GLN A 223 -3.56 2.73 -5.32
CA GLN A 223 -4.23 2.05 -4.23
C GLN A 223 -4.39 3.03 -3.07
N THR A 224 -5.55 2.99 -2.45
CA THR A 224 -5.98 3.86 -1.36
C THR A 224 -6.48 2.99 -0.22
N VAL A 225 -6.11 3.30 1.01
CA VAL A 225 -6.70 2.67 2.21
C VAL A 225 -7.73 3.63 2.78
N LEU A 226 -8.90 3.09 3.14
CA LEU A 226 -9.94 3.85 3.83
C LEU A 226 -9.52 4.07 5.28
N LEU A 227 -9.29 5.33 5.67
CA LEU A 227 -8.68 5.71 6.93
C LEU A 227 -9.56 6.73 7.67
N ARG A 228 -9.93 6.40 8.90
CA ARG A 228 -10.72 7.28 9.79
C ARG A 228 -9.98 8.60 10.00
N GLY A 229 -10.72 9.70 9.81
CA GLY A 229 -10.22 11.06 10.00
C GLY A 229 -9.26 11.56 8.92
N ILE A 230 -9.06 10.79 7.84
CA ILE A 230 -8.21 11.16 6.70
C ILE A 230 -9.04 11.24 5.42
N ASN A 231 -9.71 10.17 5.05
CA ASN A 231 -10.47 10.06 3.81
C ASN A 231 -11.81 9.32 3.99
N ASP A 232 -12.32 9.20 5.20
CA ASP A 232 -13.56 8.48 5.53
C ASP A 232 -14.83 9.33 5.27
N ALA A 233 -14.78 10.21 4.27
CA ALA A 233 -15.89 10.96 3.72
C ALA A 233 -15.98 10.76 2.20
N PRO A 234 -17.19 10.55 1.63
CA PRO A 234 -17.35 10.31 0.20
C PRO A 234 -16.75 11.41 -0.66
N ASP A 235 -16.94 12.68 -0.30
CA ASP A 235 -16.50 13.84 -1.09
C ASP A 235 -14.97 13.86 -1.28
N ILE A 236 -14.20 13.50 -0.25
CA ILE A 236 -12.74 13.42 -0.32
C ILE A 236 -12.30 12.34 -1.31
N LEU A 237 -12.96 11.18 -1.29
CA LEU A 237 -12.64 10.07 -2.18
C LEU A 237 -13.10 10.33 -3.61
N ILE A 238 -14.25 11.00 -3.81
CA ILE A 238 -14.72 11.45 -5.13
C ILE A 238 -13.69 12.40 -5.72
N GLU A 239 -13.29 13.44 -4.98
CA GLU A 239 -12.26 14.39 -5.41
C GLU A 239 -10.96 13.67 -5.78
N LEU A 240 -10.48 12.75 -4.91
CA LEU A 240 -9.25 12.00 -5.14
C LEU A 240 -9.32 11.18 -6.43
N PHE A 241 -10.34 10.34 -6.59
CA PHE A 241 -10.41 9.40 -7.70
C PHE A 241 -10.69 10.09 -9.04
N SER A 242 -11.51 11.14 -9.05
CA SER A 242 -11.70 11.96 -10.24
C SER A 242 -10.42 12.71 -10.63
N ALA A 243 -9.72 13.31 -9.67
CA ALA A 243 -8.44 13.99 -9.94
C ALA A 243 -7.38 13.03 -10.48
N LEU A 244 -7.26 11.81 -9.94
CA LEU A 244 -6.36 10.77 -10.43
C LEU A 244 -6.69 10.37 -11.87
N SER A 245 -7.96 10.09 -12.15
CA SER A 245 -8.41 9.67 -13.48
C SER A 245 -8.18 10.75 -14.54
N LEU A 246 -8.45 12.02 -14.23
CA LEU A 246 -8.16 13.16 -15.10
C LEU A 246 -6.67 13.31 -15.43
N ARG A 247 -5.80 12.75 -14.60
CA ARG A 247 -4.34 12.74 -14.80
C ARG A 247 -3.82 11.44 -15.42
N GLY A 248 -4.72 10.53 -15.84
CA GLY A 248 -4.34 9.25 -16.42
C GLY A 248 -3.87 8.19 -15.42
N ILE A 249 -3.96 8.45 -14.12
CA ILE A 249 -3.66 7.49 -13.06
C ILE A 249 -4.95 6.73 -12.73
N ARG A 250 -4.98 5.42 -13.02
CA ARG A 250 -6.21 4.64 -12.80
C ARG A 250 -6.42 4.30 -11.32
N PRO A 251 -7.54 4.69 -10.69
CA PRO A 251 -7.94 4.15 -9.40
C PRO A 251 -8.11 2.63 -9.49
N TYR A 252 -7.31 1.89 -8.71
CA TYR A 252 -7.28 0.44 -8.81
C TYR A 252 -7.94 -0.23 -7.61
N TYR A 253 -7.49 0.09 -6.40
CA TYR A 253 -8.09 -0.41 -5.18
C TYR A 253 -8.41 0.70 -4.19
N LEU A 254 -9.57 0.57 -3.54
CA LEU A 254 -9.88 1.12 -2.23
C LEU A 254 -9.83 -0.06 -1.25
N PHE A 255 -8.95 -0.02 -0.25
CA PHE A 255 -8.84 -1.07 0.75
C PHE A 255 -9.58 -0.69 2.02
N GLN A 256 -10.36 -1.62 2.55
CA GLN A 256 -10.75 -1.60 3.95
C GLN A 256 -9.49 -1.81 4.81
N GLY A 257 -9.40 -1.13 5.98
CA GLY A 257 -8.21 -1.22 6.84
C GLY A 257 -7.91 -2.62 7.32
N ASP A 258 -6.65 -3.05 7.21
CA ASP A 258 -6.21 -4.35 7.73
C ASP A 258 -6.22 -4.38 9.26
N LEU A 259 -6.30 -5.60 9.83
CA LEU A 259 -6.23 -5.80 11.29
C LEU A 259 -4.77 -5.78 11.78
N ALA A 260 -4.01 -4.75 11.43
CA ALA A 260 -2.61 -4.61 11.81
C ALA A 260 -2.49 -4.01 13.23
N ALA A 261 -1.64 -4.61 14.05
CA ALA A 261 -1.42 -4.18 15.43
C ALA A 261 -1.03 -2.70 15.52
N GLY A 262 -1.78 -1.92 16.34
CA GLY A 262 -1.58 -0.49 16.55
C GLY A 262 -2.13 0.41 15.44
N THR A 263 -3.10 -0.07 14.65
CA THR A 263 -3.76 0.72 13.59
C THR A 263 -5.26 0.89 13.79
N ALA A 264 -5.84 0.39 14.88
CA ALA A 264 -7.29 0.43 15.15
C ALA A 264 -7.89 1.84 15.02
N HIS A 265 -7.16 2.87 15.49
CA HIS A 265 -7.61 4.26 15.44
C HIS A 265 -7.80 4.82 14.00
N PHE A 266 -7.23 4.17 12.98
CA PHE A 266 -7.47 4.47 11.57
C PHE A 266 -8.58 3.64 10.94
N ARG A 267 -9.04 2.58 11.60
CA ARG A 267 -10.00 1.64 11.01
C ARG A 267 -11.38 2.26 10.96
N VAL A 268 -11.96 2.25 9.77
CA VAL A 268 -13.35 2.66 9.53
C VAL A 268 -14.23 1.42 9.68
N PRO A 269 -15.37 1.46 10.40
CA PRO A 269 -16.32 0.34 10.45
C PRO A 269 -16.70 -0.10 9.04
N LEU A 270 -16.82 -1.43 8.82
CA LEU A 270 -17.12 -1.95 7.49
C LEU A 270 -18.47 -1.45 6.97
N SER A 271 -19.47 -1.31 7.85
CA SER A 271 -20.78 -0.73 7.50
C SER A 271 -20.66 0.69 6.93
N ARG A 272 -19.80 1.53 7.55
CA ARG A 272 -19.53 2.88 7.04
C ARG A 272 -18.77 2.85 5.73
N GLY A 273 -17.77 1.97 5.60
CA GLY A 273 -17.02 1.77 4.34
C GLY A 273 -17.92 1.38 3.18
N LEU A 274 -18.88 0.47 3.41
CA LEU A 274 -19.90 0.08 2.43
C LEU A 274 -20.82 1.24 2.05
N ALA A 275 -21.26 2.05 3.02
CA ALA A 275 -22.08 3.23 2.74
C ALA A 275 -21.34 4.28 1.90
N ILE A 276 -20.05 4.52 2.22
CA ILE A 276 -19.18 5.39 1.43
C ILE A 276 -19.07 4.83 0.01
N TYR A 277 -18.74 3.55 -0.15
CA TYR A 277 -18.56 2.93 -1.46
C TYR A 277 -19.84 2.95 -2.31
N GLU A 278 -21.01 2.80 -1.70
CA GLU A 278 -22.29 2.92 -2.40
C GLU A 278 -22.51 4.36 -2.94
N THR A 279 -22.05 5.38 -2.22
CA THR A 279 -22.04 6.76 -2.72
C THR A 279 -21.07 6.92 -3.90
N LEU A 280 -19.84 6.37 -3.77
CA LEU A 280 -18.85 6.40 -4.86
C LEU A 280 -19.39 5.76 -6.14
N ARG A 281 -20.13 4.64 -6.03
CA ARG A 281 -20.73 3.94 -7.17
C ARG A 281 -21.78 4.77 -7.91
N LYS A 282 -22.42 5.72 -7.23
CA LYS A 282 -23.44 6.62 -7.84
C LYS A 282 -22.81 7.82 -8.52
N GLU A 283 -21.69 8.32 -7.96
CA GLU A 283 -21.07 9.57 -8.39
C GLU A 283 -19.94 9.37 -9.40
N LEU A 284 -19.21 8.26 -9.32
CA LEU A 284 -18.03 8.00 -10.14
C LEU A 284 -18.36 7.12 -11.35
N SER A 285 -17.72 7.43 -12.47
CA SER A 285 -17.74 6.57 -13.66
C SER A 285 -16.98 5.25 -13.41
N GLY A 286 -17.21 4.25 -14.26
CA GLY A 286 -16.48 2.97 -14.18
C GLY A 286 -14.96 3.08 -14.38
N LEU A 287 -14.45 4.20 -14.92
CA LEU A 287 -13.01 4.48 -15.03
C LEU A 287 -12.44 5.08 -13.75
N GLU A 288 -13.25 5.80 -12.99
CA GLU A 288 -12.86 6.49 -11.76
C GLU A 288 -13.05 5.61 -10.52
N LEU A 289 -14.03 4.69 -10.56
CA LEU A 289 -14.39 3.84 -9.43
C LEU A 289 -13.34 2.74 -9.20
N PRO A 290 -12.61 2.74 -8.05
CA PRO A 290 -11.73 1.65 -7.69
C PRO A 290 -12.52 0.41 -7.24
N ARG A 291 -11.89 -0.76 -7.24
CA ARG A 291 -12.44 -1.94 -6.59
C ARG A 291 -12.29 -1.83 -5.08
N TYR A 292 -13.41 -1.92 -4.36
CA TYR A 292 -13.36 -2.00 -2.90
C TYR A 292 -13.01 -3.41 -2.47
N ALA A 293 -12.04 -3.56 -1.56
CA ALA A 293 -11.57 -4.86 -1.14
C ALA A 293 -11.06 -4.83 0.31
N VAL A 294 -11.05 -6.00 0.94
CA VAL A 294 -10.35 -6.26 2.19
C VAL A 294 -9.42 -7.46 1.99
N ASP A 295 -8.25 -7.44 2.58
CA ASP A 295 -7.43 -8.64 2.66
C ASP A 295 -7.94 -9.50 3.83
N ALA A 296 -8.26 -10.76 3.55
CA ALA A 296 -8.81 -11.69 4.53
C ALA A 296 -7.84 -11.87 5.70
N PRO A 297 -8.27 -11.66 6.95
CA PRO A 297 -7.39 -11.81 8.08
C PRO A 297 -6.76 -13.20 8.15
N GLY A 298 -5.43 -13.25 8.37
CA GLY A 298 -4.68 -14.50 8.49
C GLY A 298 -4.30 -15.17 7.17
N GLY A 299 -4.50 -14.51 6.00
CA GLY A 299 -3.91 -14.96 4.75
C GLY A 299 -4.84 -15.57 3.70
N GLY A 300 -6.15 -15.36 3.80
CA GLY A 300 -7.15 -15.85 2.81
C GLY A 300 -7.14 -15.12 1.47
N GLY A 301 -6.27 -14.11 1.30
CA GLY A 301 -6.21 -13.30 0.08
C GLY A 301 -7.28 -12.20 0.04
N LYS A 302 -7.46 -11.59 -1.14
CA LYS A 302 -8.40 -10.47 -1.31
C LYS A 302 -9.84 -10.92 -1.42
N ILE A 303 -10.70 -10.25 -0.67
CA ILE A 303 -12.15 -10.36 -0.75
C ILE A 303 -12.69 -9.05 -1.30
N TYR A 304 -13.43 -9.11 -2.40
CA TYR A 304 -14.07 -7.92 -2.98
C TYR A 304 -15.38 -7.62 -2.28
N LEU A 305 -15.64 -6.35 -2.07
CA LEU A 305 -16.80 -5.85 -1.36
C LEU A 305 -17.71 -5.04 -2.31
N PRO A 306 -19.03 -5.21 -2.19
CA PRO A 306 -19.76 -6.00 -1.20
C PRO A 306 -19.90 -7.49 -1.53
N GLU A 307 -19.46 -7.97 -2.71
CA GLU A 307 -19.77 -9.30 -3.25
C GLU A 307 -19.31 -10.46 -2.36
N GLY A 308 -18.22 -10.26 -1.61
CA GLY A 308 -17.68 -11.25 -0.69
C GLY A 308 -18.40 -11.35 0.67
N ILE A 309 -19.41 -10.53 0.92
CA ILE A 309 -20.15 -10.56 2.18
C ILE A 309 -21.11 -11.75 2.18
N VAL A 310 -21.02 -12.59 3.21
CA VAL A 310 -21.93 -13.73 3.43
C VAL A 310 -22.99 -13.37 4.45
N GLU A 311 -22.59 -12.76 5.59
CA GLU A 311 -23.47 -12.49 6.71
C GLU A 311 -22.97 -11.29 7.51
N ARG A 312 -23.89 -10.50 8.05
CA ARG A 312 -23.62 -9.49 9.08
C ARG A 312 -24.05 -10.03 10.44
N LYS A 313 -23.12 -10.12 11.38
CA LYS A 313 -23.37 -10.42 12.79
C LYS A 313 -23.46 -9.11 13.61
N ALA A 314 -23.77 -9.24 14.89
CA ALA A 314 -23.88 -8.07 15.78
C ALA A 314 -22.61 -7.24 15.89
N LYS A 315 -21.43 -7.88 15.87
CA LYS A 315 -20.11 -7.22 16.07
C LYS A 315 -19.08 -7.58 14.99
N SER A 316 -19.47 -8.22 13.92
CA SER A 316 -18.56 -8.65 12.86
C SER A 316 -19.31 -8.97 11.56
N TRP A 317 -18.53 -9.19 10.52
CA TRP A 317 -18.97 -9.62 9.19
C TRP A 317 -18.31 -10.94 8.84
N VAL A 318 -19.07 -11.87 8.28
CA VAL A 318 -18.52 -13.09 7.68
C VAL A 318 -18.30 -12.83 6.21
N LEU A 319 -17.06 -12.98 5.78
CA LEU A 319 -16.61 -12.74 4.42
C LEU A 319 -16.10 -14.02 3.79
N ARG A 320 -16.33 -14.19 2.49
CA ARG A 320 -15.91 -15.38 1.72
C ARG A 320 -14.74 -15.02 0.80
N ALA A 321 -13.62 -15.70 0.98
CA ALA A 321 -12.47 -15.61 0.10
C ALA A 321 -12.68 -16.38 -1.22
N SER A 322 -11.81 -16.17 -2.19
CA SER A 322 -11.91 -16.78 -3.52
C SER A 322 -11.74 -18.31 -3.54
N ASP A 323 -11.10 -18.87 -2.52
CA ASP A 323 -10.95 -20.32 -2.32
C ASP A 323 -12.16 -20.95 -1.59
N GLY A 324 -13.16 -20.12 -1.24
CA GLY A 324 -14.36 -20.54 -0.51
C GLY A 324 -14.25 -20.50 1.01
N SER A 325 -13.05 -20.22 1.56
CA SER A 325 -12.87 -20.09 3.01
C SER A 325 -13.64 -18.88 3.56
N LEU A 326 -14.06 -18.99 4.83
CA LEU A 326 -14.81 -17.95 5.51
C LEU A 326 -13.90 -17.26 6.53
N HIS A 327 -13.93 -15.94 6.52
CA HIS A 327 -13.14 -15.08 7.41
C HIS A 327 -14.05 -14.13 8.15
N GLU A 328 -13.74 -13.84 9.39
CA GLU A 328 -14.48 -12.88 10.20
C GLU A 328 -13.73 -11.54 10.22
N TYR A 329 -14.44 -10.45 9.92
CA TYR A 329 -13.92 -9.10 9.99
C TYR A 329 -14.74 -8.31 11.03
N PRO A 330 -14.12 -7.61 12.00
CA PRO A 330 -14.82 -6.93 13.08
C PRO A 330 -15.59 -5.69 12.59
N GLU A 331 -16.69 -5.40 13.27
CA GLU A 331 -17.42 -4.14 13.18
C GLU A 331 -17.06 -3.32 14.44
N GLU A 332 -15.92 -2.62 14.41
CA GLU A 332 -15.48 -1.75 15.51
C GLU A 332 -15.91 -0.31 15.24
N GLU A 333 -16.50 0.36 16.25
CA GLU A 333 -16.87 1.78 16.21
C GLU A 333 -15.68 2.72 16.46
#